data_12f2b99844888236881875b9d4f5c971
#
_entry.id   12f2b99844888236881875b9d4f5c971
#
_cell.length_a   1.000
_cell.length_b   1.000
_cell.length_c   1.000
_cell.angle_alpha   90.00
_cell.angle_beta   90.00
_cell.angle_gamma   90.00
#
_symmetry.space_group_name_H-M   'P 1'
#
loop_
_entity.id
_entity.type
_entity.pdbx_description
1 polymer ?
#
loop_
_entity_poly.entity_id
_entity_poly.type
_entity_poly.pdbx_seq_one_letter_code
_entity_poly.pdbx_strand_id
1 'polypeptide(L)'
;MYISYKDLVKEQERDLDHKIDKAKSAIESAYKACKHKAAIAFSGGKDSTVLWHLIRTLFPEQAAKTVIIYGNTGVEYPECIKFARKLGKEWGNGNFYETKPLRTEKEGLKYEAQRQVLDWLIEQGRINEVLKDDGKLKSTEALEAACPPEMYEDFKKRRLIWPVGTPMSYWWCADQYGWPLLGKAFSKLGAHRINIDCFLRFSQSESDDKKLLAYYDILREVKISQMCCHFLKKEPSERLQAELDVDVIFKGLMASESRSRQTNFISRGYLFKSSRPHLGDDPFYHCNPLSIWTDDDIWEYIHRYNVPYADLYDMGWTDNCGVCHKIKRNGCMGCGTDLLYKNNHMAMLRRTHPKAWNAFMKKGMADEIRKLQTKKRNGQLSLFDVYDTTDTLLEIRPCIFDRIDKLVLIDDTLTGIEEEYDPDADEGGEIS
;
A
#
# COMPACT_ATOMS: atom_id res chain seq x y z
N MET A 1 -10.33 23.40 8.43
CA MET A 1 -10.54 22.24 9.34
C MET A 1 -12.01 21.92 9.31
N TYR A 2 -12.38 20.67 9.00
CA TYR A 2 -13.80 20.28 8.90
C TYR A 2 -14.43 20.08 10.28
N ILE A 3 -13.75 19.36 11.17
CA ILE A 3 -14.14 19.16 12.58
C ILE A 3 -12.89 19.16 13.46
N SER A 4 -13.06 19.31 14.80
CA SER A 4 -11.96 19.11 15.74
C SER A 4 -11.73 17.62 16.04
N TYR A 5 -10.56 17.30 16.62
CA TYR A 5 -10.30 15.94 17.11
C TYR A 5 -11.33 15.49 18.17
N LYS A 6 -11.69 16.39 19.07
CA LYS A 6 -12.70 16.10 20.12
C LYS A 6 -14.07 15.78 19.52
N ASP A 7 -14.46 16.50 18.45
CA ASP A 7 -15.73 16.25 17.79
C ASP A 7 -15.70 14.91 17.03
N LEU A 8 -14.56 14.58 16.41
CA LEU A 8 -14.41 13.26 15.78
C LEU A 8 -14.58 12.13 16.81
N VAL A 9 -13.97 12.22 17.99
CA VAL A 9 -14.13 11.20 19.05
C VAL A 9 -15.60 11.08 19.45
N LYS A 10 -16.29 12.20 19.68
CA LYS A 10 -17.73 12.19 20.00
C LYS A 10 -18.58 11.55 18.89
N GLU A 11 -18.27 11.83 17.62
CA GLU A 11 -18.98 11.22 16.49
C GLU A 11 -18.70 9.70 16.41
N GLN A 12 -17.49 9.26 16.77
CA GLN A 12 -17.16 7.84 16.84
C GLN A 12 -17.81 7.07 17.99
N GLU A 13 -18.22 7.77 19.06
CA GLU A 13 -18.95 7.21 20.19
C GLU A 13 -20.48 7.12 19.98
N ARG A 14 -21.00 7.70 18.87
CA ARG A 14 -22.42 7.64 18.54
C ARG A 14 -22.81 6.23 18.10
N ASP A 15 -24.10 5.95 18.20
CA ASP A 15 -24.67 4.67 17.75
C ASP A 15 -24.55 4.47 16.24
N LEU A 16 -24.75 3.23 15.80
CA LEU A 16 -24.60 2.85 14.41
C LEU A 16 -25.64 3.54 13.52
N ASP A 17 -26.87 3.78 14.00
CA ASP A 17 -27.92 4.39 13.17
C ASP A 17 -27.57 5.85 12.85
N HIS A 18 -27.05 6.61 13.81
CA HIS A 18 -26.51 7.95 13.56
C HIS A 18 -25.37 7.92 12.52
N LYS A 19 -24.47 6.93 12.59
CA LYS A 19 -23.36 6.79 11.66
C LYS A 19 -23.83 6.40 10.26
N ILE A 20 -24.89 5.58 10.15
CA ILE A 20 -25.56 5.25 8.89
C ILE A 20 -26.16 6.52 8.26
N ASP A 21 -26.84 7.36 9.02
CA ASP A 21 -27.42 8.62 8.54
C ASP A 21 -26.36 9.60 8.02
N LYS A 22 -25.21 9.70 8.72
CA LYS A 22 -24.08 10.50 8.26
C LYS A 22 -23.49 9.94 6.96
N ALA A 23 -23.31 8.63 6.87
CA ALA A 23 -22.82 7.97 5.67
C ALA A 23 -23.80 8.17 4.50
N LYS A 24 -25.10 8.03 4.73
CA LYS A 24 -26.15 8.30 3.74
C LYS A 24 -26.07 9.72 3.18
N SER A 25 -25.96 10.72 4.07
CA SER A 25 -25.85 12.13 3.67
C SER A 25 -24.58 12.40 2.84
N ALA A 26 -23.46 11.76 3.19
CA ALA A 26 -22.21 11.87 2.44
C ALA A 26 -22.34 11.23 1.04
N ILE A 27 -22.94 10.05 0.95
CA ILE A 27 -23.17 9.33 -0.32
C ILE A 27 -24.10 10.14 -1.22
N GLU A 28 -25.19 10.67 -0.68
CA GLU A 28 -26.14 11.51 -1.42
C GLU A 28 -25.45 12.76 -1.99
N SER A 29 -24.63 13.43 -1.17
CA SER A 29 -23.89 14.61 -1.59
C SER A 29 -22.88 14.29 -2.71
N ALA A 30 -22.24 13.11 -2.63
CA ALA A 30 -21.33 12.66 -3.67
C ALA A 30 -22.04 12.36 -4.99
N TYR A 31 -23.19 11.69 -4.95
CA TYR A 31 -24.00 11.44 -6.16
C TYR A 31 -24.56 12.74 -6.77
N LYS A 32 -24.94 13.72 -5.95
CA LYS A 32 -25.37 15.05 -6.45
C LYS A 32 -24.20 15.80 -7.13
N ALA A 33 -22.96 15.57 -6.70
CA ALA A 33 -21.79 16.18 -7.29
C ALA A 33 -21.29 15.47 -8.55
N CYS A 34 -21.72 14.21 -8.77
CA CYS A 34 -21.30 13.38 -9.88
C CYS A 34 -21.90 13.89 -11.21
N LYS A 35 -21.04 14.23 -12.16
CA LYS A 35 -21.44 14.65 -13.52
C LYS A 35 -21.28 13.54 -14.55
N HIS A 36 -20.29 12.67 -14.35
CA HIS A 36 -19.92 11.59 -15.26
C HIS A 36 -20.25 10.22 -14.67
N LYS A 37 -19.31 9.57 -14.01
CA LYS A 37 -19.53 8.26 -13.40
C LYS A 37 -19.01 8.19 -11.97
N ALA A 38 -19.81 7.57 -11.13
CA ALA A 38 -19.37 7.20 -9.78
C ALA A 38 -18.72 5.82 -9.79
N ALA A 39 -17.68 5.65 -8.98
CA ALA A 39 -17.02 4.37 -8.75
C ALA A 39 -16.88 4.07 -7.26
N ILE A 40 -16.77 2.80 -6.91
CA ILE A 40 -16.34 2.37 -5.59
C ILE A 40 -14.99 1.64 -5.69
N ALA A 41 -14.03 2.04 -4.83
CA ALA A 41 -12.79 1.31 -4.65
C ALA A 41 -13.07 0.08 -3.78
N PHE A 42 -13.21 -1.07 -4.42
CA PHE A 42 -13.56 -2.33 -3.79
C PHE A 42 -12.30 -3.19 -3.56
N SER A 43 -12.09 -3.67 -2.35
CA SER A 43 -10.92 -4.50 -2.01
C SER A 43 -11.30 -5.93 -1.63
N GLY A 44 -12.58 -6.28 -1.62
CA GLY A 44 -13.06 -7.53 -1.03
C GLY A 44 -12.91 -7.59 0.50
N GLY A 45 -12.42 -6.52 1.13
CA GLY A 45 -12.37 -6.40 2.59
C GLY A 45 -13.70 -5.99 3.18
N LYS A 46 -13.92 -6.32 4.46
CA LYS A 46 -15.18 -6.07 5.17
C LYS A 46 -15.68 -4.62 5.05
N ASP A 47 -14.76 -3.64 5.15
CA ASP A 47 -15.12 -2.22 5.14
C ASP A 47 -15.66 -1.77 3.77
N SER A 48 -15.01 -2.19 2.68
CA SER A 48 -15.47 -1.90 1.32
C SER A 48 -16.75 -2.66 0.97
N THR A 49 -16.95 -3.84 1.56
CA THR A 49 -18.17 -4.64 1.39
C THR A 49 -19.36 -4.00 2.11
N VAL A 50 -19.17 -3.55 3.34
CA VAL A 50 -20.18 -2.78 4.09
C VAL A 50 -20.54 -1.49 3.35
N LEU A 51 -19.55 -0.74 2.86
CA LEU A 51 -19.81 0.47 2.08
C LEU A 51 -20.65 0.17 0.83
N TRP A 52 -20.30 -0.89 0.08
CA TRP A 52 -21.03 -1.24 -1.12
C TRP A 52 -22.45 -1.74 -0.82
N HIS A 53 -22.60 -2.51 0.25
CA HIS A 53 -23.92 -2.93 0.73
C HIS A 53 -24.79 -1.72 1.11
N LEU A 54 -24.23 -0.76 1.83
CA LEU A 54 -24.91 0.47 2.24
C LEU A 54 -25.37 1.30 1.03
N ILE A 55 -24.50 1.47 0.04
CA ILE A 55 -24.81 2.19 -1.20
C ILE A 55 -25.95 1.48 -1.95
N ARG A 56 -25.88 0.17 -2.13
CA ARG A 56 -26.90 -0.60 -2.84
C ARG A 56 -28.27 -0.57 -2.14
N THR A 57 -28.26 -0.58 -0.83
CA THR A 57 -29.50 -0.58 -0.03
C THR A 57 -30.17 0.79 -0.02
N LEU A 58 -29.40 1.85 0.11
CA LEU A 58 -29.92 3.21 0.25
C LEU A 58 -30.13 3.93 -1.09
N PHE A 59 -29.36 3.57 -2.12
CA PHE A 59 -29.34 4.24 -3.43
C PHE A 59 -29.32 3.22 -4.58
N PRO A 60 -30.35 2.34 -4.69
CA PRO A 60 -30.32 1.21 -5.63
C PRO A 60 -30.21 1.64 -7.10
N GLU A 61 -30.85 2.74 -7.49
CA GLU A 61 -30.80 3.25 -8.87
C GLU A 61 -29.41 3.77 -9.25
N GLN A 62 -28.75 4.50 -8.33
CA GLN A 62 -27.40 5.02 -8.52
C GLN A 62 -26.36 3.88 -8.44
N ALA A 63 -26.58 2.94 -7.51
CA ALA A 63 -25.74 1.76 -7.38
C ALA A 63 -25.71 0.92 -8.67
N ALA A 64 -26.84 0.78 -9.35
CA ALA A 64 -26.90 0.05 -10.62
C ALA A 64 -26.01 0.65 -11.74
N LYS A 65 -25.66 1.93 -11.62
CA LYS A 65 -24.79 2.65 -12.57
C LYS A 65 -23.37 2.86 -12.04
N THR A 66 -23.13 2.58 -10.77
CA THR A 66 -21.84 2.78 -10.11
C THR A 66 -20.87 1.68 -10.49
N VAL A 67 -19.66 2.06 -10.86
CA VAL A 67 -18.59 1.14 -11.25
C VAL A 67 -17.91 0.57 -10.01
N ILE A 68 -17.71 -0.74 -9.97
CA ILE A 68 -16.89 -1.40 -8.95
C ILE A 68 -15.49 -1.60 -9.49
N ILE A 69 -14.50 -0.94 -8.88
CA ILE A 69 -13.10 -1.10 -9.23
C ILE A 69 -12.42 -1.96 -8.17
N TYR A 70 -12.07 -3.18 -8.55
CA TYR A 70 -11.31 -4.09 -7.70
C TYR A 70 -9.82 -4.00 -8.03
N GLY A 71 -9.01 -3.60 -7.05
CA GLY A 71 -7.57 -3.49 -7.19
C GLY A 71 -6.88 -4.82 -6.86
N ASN A 72 -6.64 -5.65 -7.87
CA ASN A 72 -5.87 -6.88 -7.71
C ASN A 72 -4.39 -6.61 -7.95
N THR A 73 -3.56 -6.83 -6.94
CA THR A 73 -2.09 -6.68 -6.99
C THR A 73 -1.37 -7.99 -7.30
N GLY A 74 -2.12 -9.11 -7.38
CA GLY A 74 -1.58 -10.46 -7.57
C GLY A 74 -1.01 -11.10 -6.28
N VAL A 75 -1.10 -10.41 -5.15
CA VAL A 75 -0.60 -10.91 -3.84
C VAL A 75 -1.58 -10.61 -2.70
N GLU A 76 -2.84 -10.45 -2.98
CA GLU A 76 -3.92 -10.49 -1.99
C GLU A 76 -4.14 -11.91 -1.50
N TYR A 77 -4.79 -12.04 -0.34
CA TYR A 77 -5.23 -13.34 0.19
C TYR A 77 -6.20 -14.03 -0.78
N PRO A 78 -5.98 -15.33 -1.10
CA PRO A 78 -6.85 -16.08 -2.01
C PRO A 78 -8.33 -16.00 -1.66
N GLU A 79 -8.66 -16.05 -0.36
CA GLU A 79 -10.02 -15.94 0.15
C GLU A 79 -10.66 -14.59 -0.21
N CYS A 80 -9.86 -13.51 -0.13
CA CYS A 80 -10.32 -12.17 -0.51
C CYS A 80 -10.48 -12.03 -2.01
N ILE A 81 -9.59 -12.60 -2.83
CA ILE A 81 -9.69 -12.58 -4.29
C ILE A 81 -10.97 -13.31 -4.72
N LYS A 82 -11.16 -14.55 -4.23
CA LYS A 82 -12.34 -15.36 -4.52
C LYS A 82 -13.63 -14.64 -4.12
N PHE A 83 -13.66 -14.10 -2.90
CA PHE A 83 -14.79 -13.34 -2.39
C PHE A 83 -15.08 -12.09 -3.22
N ALA A 84 -14.05 -11.28 -3.51
CA ALA A 84 -14.19 -10.04 -4.26
C ALA A 84 -14.71 -10.29 -5.68
N ARG A 85 -14.20 -11.29 -6.37
CA ARG A 85 -14.64 -11.66 -7.72
C ARG A 85 -16.08 -12.18 -7.72
N LYS A 86 -16.44 -13.06 -6.76
CA LYS A 86 -17.80 -13.55 -6.62
C LYS A 86 -18.76 -12.40 -6.34
N LEU A 87 -18.53 -11.66 -5.27
CA LEU A 87 -19.43 -10.58 -4.85
C LEU A 87 -19.51 -9.45 -5.87
N GLY A 88 -18.36 -9.10 -6.48
CA GLY A 88 -18.28 -8.06 -7.50
C GLY A 88 -19.12 -8.42 -8.73
N LYS A 89 -19.12 -9.66 -9.17
CA LYS A 89 -19.97 -10.13 -10.26
C LYS A 89 -21.46 -10.16 -9.87
N GLU A 90 -21.77 -10.69 -8.69
CA GLU A 90 -23.17 -10.78 -8.21
C GLU A 90 -23.77 -9.40 -7.95
N TRP A 91 -23.03 -8.48 -7.37
CA TRP A 91 -23.53 -7.18 -6.96
C TRP A 91 -23.26 -6.06 -7.97
N GLY A 92 -22.37 -6.29 -8.93
CA GLY A 92 -21.90 -5.26 -9.85
C GLY A 92 -22.80 -5.00 -11.05
N ASN A 93 -23.80 -5.86 -11.31
CA ASN A 93 -24.71 -5.69 -12.43
C ASN A 93 -24.00 -5.37 -13.77
N GLY A 94 -22.90 -6.07 -14.07
CA GLY A 94 -22.07 -5.83 -15.24
C GLY A 94 -21.04 -4.69 -15.13
N ASN A 95 -21.03 -3.94 -14.03
CA ASN A 95 -20.12 -2.81 -13.80
C ASN A 95 -18.93 -3.18 -12.87
N PHE A 96 -18.52 -4.44 -12.82
CA PHE A 96 -17.35 -4.90 -12.05
C PHE A 96 -16.12 -4.95 -12.95
N TYR A 97 -15.08 -4.24 -12.55
CA TYR A 97 -13.80 -4.14 -13.25
C TYR A 97 -12.64 -4.48 -12.31
N GLU A 98 -11.83 -5.41 -12.74
CA GLU A 98 -10.59 -5.78 -12.03
C GLU A 98 -9.41 -5.05 -12.68
N THR A 99 -8.56 -4.42 -11.88
CA THR A 99 -7.40 -3.68 -12.39
C THR A 99 -6.32 -4.64 -12.90
N LYS A 100 -5.62 -4.22 -13.96
CA LYS A 100 -4.49 -4.94 -14.51
C LYS A 100 -3.23 -4.07 -14.40
N PRO A 101 -2.29 -4.41 -13.50
CA PRO A 101 -1.01 -3.74 -13.46
C PRO A 101 -0.23 -3.99 -14.76
N LEU A 102 0.06 -2.93 -15.50
CA LEU A 102 0.78 -2.99 -16.76
C LEU A 102 1.98 -2.05 -16.72
N ARG A 103 3.03 -2.40 -17.41
CA ARG A 103 4.19 -1.53 -17.59
C ARG A 103 3.86 -0.42 -18.56
N THR A 104 4.24 0.78 -18.17
CA THR A 104 4.12 1.98 -19.01
C THR A 104 5.51 2.49 -19.40
N GLU A 105 5.63 3.29 -20.45
CA GLU A 105 6.91 3.86 -20.86
C GLU A 105 7.58 4.74 -19.79
N LYS A 106 6.78 5.40 -18.97
CA LYS A 106 7.28 6.30 -17.92
C LYS A 106 7.77 5.57 -16.69
N GLU A 107 7.47 4.29 -16.56
CA GLU A 107 7.67 3.47 -15.38
C GLU A 107 8.52 2.24 -15.76
N GLY A 108 8.85 1.45 -14.78
CA GLY A 108 9.65 0.26 -15.01
C GLY A 108 11.11 0.46 -14.64
N LEU A 109 12.03 -0.14 -15.35
CA LEU A 109 13.46 -0.15 -15.02
C LEU A 109 14.13 1.22 -14.94
N LYS A 110 13.44 2.27 -15.37
CA LYS A 110 13.94 3.65 -15.31
C LYS A 110 14.54 4.01 -13.95
N TYR A 111 13.85 3.65 -12.86
CA TYR A 111 14.31 4.04 -11.52
C TYR A 111 15.58 3.30 -11.09
N GLU A 112 15.69 2.00 -11.31
CA GLU A 112 16.90 1.24 -10.96
C GLU A 112 18.10 1.70 -11.79
N ALA A 113 17.93 1.83 -13.10
CA ALA A 113 18.97 2.31 -13.98
C ALA A 113 19.35 3.78 -13.66
N GLN A 114 18.37 4.62 -13.37
CA GLN A 114 18.60 6.00 -12.96
C GLN A 114 19.35 6.05 -11.63
N ARG A 115 19.00 5.22 -10.66
CA ARG A 115 19.71 5.14 -9.37
C ARG A 115 21.18 4.82 -9.55
N GLN A 116 21.51 3.80 -10.33
CA GLN A 116 22.91 3.40 -10.56
C GLN A 116 23.75 4.53 -11.15
N VAL A 117 23.21 5.21 -12.14
CA VAL A 117 23.87 6.38 -12.75
C VAL A 117 24.07 7.50 -11.73
N LEU A 118 23.07 7.76 -10.94
CA LEU A 118 23.09 8.87 -10.00
C LEU A 118 23.91 8.56 -8.75
N ASP A 119 23.90 7.33 -8.24
CA ASP A 119 24.79 6.86 -7.18
C ASP A 119 26.27 7.01 -7.63
N TRP A 120 26.58 6.63 -8.87
CA TRP A 120 27.90 6.84 -9.45
C TRP A 120 28.29 8.33 -9.52
N LEU A 121 27.40 9.20 -10.00
CA LEU A 121 27.63 10.65 -10.08
C LEU A 121 27.87 11.28 -8.70
N ILE A 122 27.19 10.79 -7.67
CA ILE A 122 27.39 11.21 -6.28
C ILE A 122 28.78 10.80 -5.81
N GLU A 123 29.19 9.56 -6.05
CA GLU A 123 30.51 9.05 -5.67
C GLU A 123 31.65 9.81 -6.37
N GLN A 124 31.41 10.28 -7.60
CA GLN A 124 32.36 11.12 -8.33
C GLN A 124 32.28 12.62 -7.98
N GLY A 125 31.36 13.03 -7.10
CA GLY A 125 31.15 14.45 -6.75
C GLY A 125 30.56 15.30 -7.90
N ARG A 126 30.00 14.68 -8.96
CA ARG A 126 29.54 15.34 -10.18
C ARG A 126 28.03 15.53 -10.25
N ILE A 127 27.30 15.21 -9.21
CA ILE A 127 25.85 15.21 -9.21
C ILE A 127 25.23 16.58 -9.55
N ASN A 128 25.89 17.66 -9.17
CA ASN A 128 25.45 19.03 -9.46
C ASN A 128 25.52 19.41 -10.96
N GLU A 129 26.23 18.64 -11.77
CA GLU A 129 26.27 18.84 -13.23
C GLU A 129 24.92 18.48 -13.87
N VAL A 130 24.21 17.51 -13.27
CA VAL A 130 22.98 16.94 -13.82
C VAL A 130 21.71 17.36 -13.09
N LEU A 131 21.81 17.85 -11.84
CA LEU A 131 20.66 18.28 -11.06
C LEU A 131 20.56 19.81 -10.96
N LYS A 132 19.34 20.29 -10.87
CA LYS A 132 19.00 21.66 -10.48
C LYS A 132 19.03 21.80 -8.95
N ASP A 133 18.98 23.04 -8.47
CA ASP A 133 18.94 23.32 -7.03
C ASP A 133 17.68 22.74 -6.33
N ASP A 134 16.60 22.50 -7.08
CA ASP A 134 15.39 21.84 -6.58
C ASP A 134 15.47 20.31 -6.62
N GLY A 135 16.62 19.75 -6.99
CA GLY A 135 16.91 18.33 -7.06
C GLY A 135 16.35 17.63 -8.30
N LYS A 136 15.79 18.34 -9.27
CA LYS A 136 15.31 17.74 -10.54
C LYS A 136 16.42 17.63 -11.55
N LEU A 137 16.37 16.63 -12.41
CA LEU A 137 17.25 16.51 -13.57
C LEU A 137 17.15 17.76 -14.46
N LYS A 138 18.30 18.32 -14.83
CA LYS A 138 18.39 19.43 -15.77
C LYS A 138 17.87 19.01 -17.15
N SER A 139 18.45 17.95 -17.68
CA SER A 139 18.01 17.35 -18.94
C SER A 139 18.63 15.96 -19.13
N THR A 140 18.13 15.21 -20.13
CA THR A 140 18.69 13.91 -20.51
C THR A 140 20.09 14.05 -21.10
N GLU A 141 20.32 15.13 -21.86
CA GLU A 141 21.59 15.46 -22.48
C GLU A 141 22.67 15.79 -21.44
N ALA A 142 22.29 16.49 -20.37
CA ALA A 142 23.20 16.74 -19.23
C ALA A 142 23.62 15.42 -18.55
N LEU A 143 22.69 14.47 -18.42
CA LEU A 143 22.97 13.16 -17.87
C LEU A 143 23.93 12.37 -18.80
N GLU A 144 23.68 12.39 -20.11
CA GLU A 144 24.53 11.73 -21.12
C GLU A 144 25.96 12.28 -21.11
N ALA A 145 26.10 13.60 -21.05
CA ALA A 145 27.42 14.24 -21.01
C ALA A 145 28.21 13.98 -19.71
N ALA A 146 27.50 13.78 -18.60
CA ALA A 146 28.11 13.59 -17.28
C ALA A 146 28.47 12.12 -16.98
N CYS A 147 27.92 11.15 -17.71
CA CYS A 147 28.10 9.73 -17.45
C CYS A 147 29.16 9.10 -18.37
N PRO A 148 29.82 8.02 -17.93
CA PRO A 148 30.56 7.15 -18.85
C PRO A 148 29.61 6.63 -19.95
N PRO A 149 30.07 6.62 -21.22
CA PRO A 149 29.22 6.19 -22.36
C PRO A 149 28.60 4.80 -22.18
N GLU A 150 29.37 3.85 -21.64
CA GLU A 150 28.90 2.49 -21.39
C GLU A 150 27.75 2.45 -20.35
N MET A 151 27.86 3.24 -19.29
CA MET A 151 26.83 3.34 -18.24
C MET A 151 25.56 3.99 -18.78
N TYR A 152 25.69 5.02 -19.61
CA TYR A 152 24.56 5.67 -20.24
C TYR A 152 23.86 4.78 -21.27
N GLU A 153 24.62 4.02 -22.06
CA GLU A 153 24.06 3.03 -22.99
C GLU A 153 23.35 1.88 -22.25
N ASP A 154 23.89 1.40 -21.12
CA ASP A 154 23.19 0.42 -20.27
C ASP A 154 21.90 1.01 -19.71
N PHE A 155 21.91 2.24 -19.25
CA PHE A 155 20.71 2.98 -18.84
C PHE A 155 19.65 3.04 -19.95
N LYS A 156 20.05 3.38 -21.17
CA LYS A 156 19.13 3.39 -22.31
C LYS A 156 18.57 1.99 -22.63
N LYS A 157 19.42 0.97 -22.64
CA LYS A 157 19.02 -0.42 -22.90
C LYS A 157 17.99 -0.92 -21.89
N ARG A 158 18.21 -0.66 -20.62
CA ARG A 158 17.27 -1.06 -19.55
C ARG A 158 15.92 -0.39 -19.68
N ARG A 159 15.84 0.83 -20.24
CA ARG A 159 14.57 1.51 -20.53
C ARG A 159 13.74 0.78 -21.60
N LEU A 160 14.37 -0.02 -22.45
CA LEU A 160 13.75 -0.71 -23.59
C LEU A 160 13.50 -2.20 -23.35
N ILE A 161 14.01 -2.78 -22.26
CA ILE A 161 13.96 -4.22 -22.01
C ILE A 161 12.51 -4.73 -21.82
N TRP A 162 11.61 -3.90 -21.30
CA TRP A 162 10.25 -4.32 -21.01
C TRP A 162 9.24 -3.56 -21.87
N PRO A 163 8.56 -4.25 -22.79
CA PRO A 163 7.54 -3.62 -23.62
C PRO A 163 6.42 -2.99 -22.79
N VAL A 164 5.92 -1.85 -23.27
CA VAL A 164 4.69 -1.24 -22.74
C VAL A 164 3.54 -2.25 -22.85
N GLY A 165 2.70 -2.31 -21.82
CA GLY A 165 1.58 -3.24 -21.75
C GLY A 165 1.92 -4.63 -21.22
N THR A 166 3.19 -4.91 -20.92
CA THR A 166 3.55 -6.17 -20.24
C THR A 166 2.99 -6.19 -18.82
N PRO A 167 2.33 -7.28 -18.37
CA PRO A 167 1.85 -7.40 -17.00
C PRO A 167 2.97 -7.23 -15.96
N MET A 168 2.70 -6.48 -14.91
CA MET A 168 3.61 -6.32 -13.78
C MET A 168 3.19 -7.22 -12.63
N SER A 169 4.17 -7.93 -12.06
CA SER A 169 3.97 -8.73 -10.86
C SER A 169 4.56 -8.03 -9.62
N TYR A 170 4.12 -8.46 -8.46
CA TYR A 170 4.70 -8.06 -7.19
C TYR A 170 6.20 -8.39 -7.11
N TRP A 171 6.59 -9.55 -7.61
CA TRP A 171 7.98 -10.02 -7.63
C TRP A 171 8.88 -9.11 -8.46
N TRP A 172 8.39 -8.69 -9.62
CA TRP A 172 9.08 -7.72 -10.43
C TRP A 172 9.27 -6.39 -9.69
N CYS A 173 8.24 -5.89 -9.02
CA CYS A 173 8.36 -4.67 -8.22
C CYS A 173 9.36 -4.82 -7.07
N ALA A 174 9.35 -5.95 -6.37
CA ALA A 174 10.27 -6.22 -5.27
C ALA A 174 11.72 -6.30 -5.75
N ASP A 175 11.95 -6.93 -6.92
CA ASP A 175 13.27 -7.01 -7.53
C ASP A 175 13.78 -5.63 -7.99
N GLN A 176 12.95 -4.86 -8.69
CA GLN A 176 13.35 -3.57 -9.26
C GLN A 176 13.47 -2.45 -8.23
N TYR A 177 12.55 -2.39 -7.27
CA TYR A 177 12.42 -1.26 -6.35
C TYR A 177 12.69 -1.63 -4.90
N GLY A 178 12.57 -2.88 -4.54
CA GLY A 178 12.72 -3.37 -3.17
C GLY A 178 11.39 -3.71 -2.49
N TRP A 179 11.51 -4.31 -1.33
CA TRP A 179 10.43 -4.88 -0.54
C TRP A 179 9.69 -3.81 0.28
N PRO A 180 8.37 -3.89 0.43
CA PRO A 180 7.61 -2.97 1.27
C PRO A 180 7.77 -3.32 2.76
N LEU A 181 8.99 -3.19 3.26
CA LEU A 181 9.33 -3.36 4.68
C LEU A 181 9.27 -1.99 5.35
N LEU A 182 8.76 -1.92 6.56
CA LEU A 182 8.68 -0.70 7.37
C LEU A 182 7.67 0.36 6.89
N GLY A 183 7.21 1.18 7.84
CA GLY A 183 6.17 2.19 7.61
C GLY A 183 6.57 3.34 6.68
N LYS A 184 5.61 4.19 6.36
CA LYS A 184 5.71 5.25 5.35
C LYS A 184 6.95 6.15 5.42
N ALA A 185 7.46 6.46 6.60
CA ALA A 185 8.63 7.34 6.74
C ALA A 185 9.88 6.68 6.15
N PHE A 186 10.11 5.43 6.47
CA PHE A 186 11.27 4.67 6.00
C PHE A 186 11.11 4.18 4.57
N SER A 187 9.90 3.79 4.18
CA SER A 187 9.65 3.48 2.78
C SER A 187 9.79 4.70 1.88
N LYS A 188 9.53 5.91 2.39
CA LYS A 188 9.87 7.13 1.64
C LYS A 188 11.38 7.25 1.44
N LEU A 189 12.21 7.00 2.44
CA LEU A 189 13.65 7.00 2.29
C LEU A 189 14.13 5.91 1.31
N GLY A 190 13.59 4.70 1.38
CA GLY A 190 13.85 3.65 0.42
C GLY A 190 13.41 4.01 -1.00
N ALA A 191 12.22 4.57 -1.17
CA ALA A 191 11.73 5.08 -2.44
C ALA A 191 12.54 6.29 -2.92
N HIS A 192 13.07 7.10 -2.01
CA HIS A 192 13.90 8.26 -2.32
C HIS A 192 15.34 7.90 -2.71
N ARG A 193 15.82 6.71 -2.37
CA ARG A 193 17.02 6.15 -3.00
C ARG A 193 16.84 6.00 -4.50
N ILE A 194 15.62 5.73 -4.92
CA ILE A 194 15.25 5.56 -6.33
C ILE A 194 14.95 6.92 -6.97
N ASN A 195 14.55 7.89 -6.15
CA ASN A 195 14.29 9.27 -6.56
C ASN A 195 15.25 10.22 -5.84
N ILE A 196 16.33 10.54 -6.50
CA ILE A 196 17.44 11.38 -6.01
C ILE A 196 17.02 12.75 -5.50
N ASP A 197 15.92 13.29 -6.03
CA ASP A 197 15.40 14.60 -5.60
C ASP A 197 15.22 14.71 -4.08
N CYS A 198 14.92 13.60 -3.42
CA CYS A 198 14.78 13.59 -1.97
C CYS A 198 16.07 13.27 -1.23
N PHE A 199 16.95 12.49 -1.83
CA PHE A 199 18.25 12.19 -1.24
C PHE A 199 19.09 13.44 -1.02
N LEU A 200 19.21 14.29 -2.02
CA LEU A 200 19.96 15.53 -1.93
C LEU A 200 19.33 16.55 -0.97
N ARG A 201 18.00 16.60 -0.88
CA ARG A 201 17.34 17.44 0.13
C ARG A 201 17.63 16.97 1.55
N PHE A 202 17.67 15.67 1.78
CA PHE A 202 18.03 15.11 3.09
C PHE A 202 19.52 15.30 3.41
N SER A 203 20.43 15.17 2.44
CA SER A 203 21.86 15.36 2.66
C SER A 203 22.28 16.83 2.83
N GLN A 204 21.49 17.77 2.30
CA GLN A 204 21.77 19.21 2.35
C GLN A 204 20.97 19.96 3.42
N SER A 205 19.89 19.37 3.97
CA SER A 205 19.11 20.05 4.99
C SER A 205 19.76 19.93 6.37
N GLU A 206 20.05 21.06 6.98
CA GLU A 206 20.34 21.16 8.42
C GLU A 206 19.09 20.92 9.29
N SER A 207 18.02 20.39 8.71
CA SER A 207 16.73 20.25 9.37
C SER A 207 16.74 19.15 10.44
N ASP A 208 15.70 19.18 11.29
CA ASP A 208 15.48 18.28 12.43
C ASP A 208 15.46 16.78 12.13
N ASP A 209 15.60 16.39 10.86
CA ASP A 209 15.71 15.01 10.41
C ASP A 209 17.11 14.38 10.53
N LYS A 210 17.96 14.89 11.45
CA LYS A 210 19.27 14.29 11.78
C LYS A 210 19.17 12.78 12.08
N LYS A 211 18.03 12.34 12.63
CA LYS A 211 17.74 10.93 12.85
C LYS A 211 17.58 10.17 11.53
N LEU A 212 16.91 10.72 10.55
CA LEU A 212 16.75 10.12 9.23
C LEU A 212 18.08 10.02 8.48
N LEU A 213 18.97 11.00 8.63
CA LEU A 213 20.32 10.97 8.07
C LEU A 213 21.17 9.85 8.69
N ALA A 214 21.08 9.64 10.01
CA ALA A 214 21.78 8.54 10.69
C ALA A 214 21.33 7.15 10.19
N TYR A 215 20.08 7.03 9.68
CA TYR A 215 19.56 5.78 9.10
C TYR A 215 19.85 5.65 7.61
N TYR A 216 20.30 6.70 6.98
CA TYR A 216 20.55 6.72 5.56
C TYR A 216 21.54 5.63 5.13
N ASP A 217 22.63 5.46 5.87
CA ASP A 217 23.65 4.46 5.59
C ASP A 217 23.11 3.03 5.70
N ILE A 218 22.20 2.79 6.65
CA ILE A 218 21.52 1.51 6.78
C ILE A 218 20.62 1.28 5.56
N LEU A 219 19.84 2.30 5.18
CA LEU A 219 18.89 2.22 4.07
C LEU A 219 19.56 2.13 2.69
N ARG A 220 20.81 2.61 2.56
CA ARG A 220 21.62 2.42 1.33
C ARG A 220 21.84 0.95 0.99
N GLU A 221 21.96 0.09 1.97
CA GLU A 221 22.29 -1.32 1.79
C GLU A 221 21.06 -2.22 1.70
N VAL A 222 19.88 -1.68 1.98
CA VAL A 222 18.62 -2.43 2.05
C VAL A 222 17.70 -2.05 0.91
N LYS A 223 17.18 -3.04 0.18
CA LYS A 223 16.19 -2.81 -0.87
C LYS A 223 14.79 -2.67 -0.26
N ILE A 224 14.44 -1.47 0.16
CA ILE A 224 13.12 -1.13 0.75
C ILE A 224 12.41 -0.12 -0.11
N SER A 225 11.13 -0.38 -0.45
CA SER A 225 10.30 0.54 -1.22
C SER A 225 8.83 0.25 -1.04
N GLN A 226 7.98 1.28 -1.24
CA GLN A 226 6.51 1.13 -1.39
C GLN A 226 6.06 1.24 -2.85
N MET A 227 6.96 1.17 -3.82
CA MET A 227 6.61 1.34 -5.22
C MET A 227 5.62 0.29 -5.73
N CYS A 228 5.59 -0.90 -5.12
CA CYS A 228 4.53 -1.88 -5.38
C CYS A 228 3.11 -1.30 -5.19
N CYS A 229 2.88 -0.47 -4.17
CA CYS A 229 1.58 0.21 -4.00
C CYS A 229 1.26 1.19 -5.14
N HIS A 230 2.27 1.81 -5.73
CA HIS A 230 2.08 2.69 -6.88
C HIS A 230 1.75 1.90 -8.12
N PHE A 231 2.61 0.97 -8.51
CA PHE A 231 2.51 0.25 -9.78
C PHE A 231 1.39 -0.79 -9.82
N LEU A 232 1.13 -1.48 -8.71
CA LEU A 232 0.16 -2.58 -8.70
C LEU A 232 -1.23 -2.16 -8.25
N LYS A 233 -1.37 -1.00 -7.60
CA LYS A 233 -2.66 -0.60 -7.01
C LYS A 233 -3.12 0.79 -7.44
N LYS A 234 -2.27 1.82 -7.28
CA LYS A 234 -2.71 3.21 -7.50
C LYS A 234 -2.81 3.53 -8.98
N GLU A 235 -1.72 3.37 -9.72
CA GLU A 235 -1.68 3.65 -11.16
C GLU A 235 -2.74 2.87 -11.93
N PRO A 236 -2.87 1.51 -11.79
CA PRO A 236 -3.89 0.78 -12.53
C PRO A 236 -5.32 1.22 -12.20
N SER A 237 -5.57 1.57 -10.93
CA SER A 237 -6.88 2.09 -10.52
C SER A 237 -7.15 3.48 -11.11
N GLU A 238 -6.15 4.37 -11.11
CA GLU A 238 -6.29 5.72 -11.66
C GLU A 238 -6.46 5.70 -13.18
N ARG A 239 -5.73 4.83 -13.87
CA ARG A 239 -5.88 4.62 -15.32
C ARG A 239 -7.27 4.11 -15.67
N LEU A 240 -7.76 3.10 -14.94
CA LEU A 240 -9.11 2.58 -15.16
C LEU A 240 -10.20 3.62 -14.84
N GLN A 241 -10.00 4.46 -13.82
CA GLN A 241 -10.90 5.59 -13.55
C GLN A 241 -10.96 6.57 -14.73
N ALA A 242 -9.81 6.84 -15.37
CA ALA A 242 -9.74 7.70 -16.54
C ALA A 242 -10.40 7.05 -17.76
N GLU A 243 -10.14 5.76 -18.02
CA GLU A 243 -10.75 5.00 -19.12
C GLU A 243 -12.28 4.95 -19.02
N LEU A 244 -12.81 4.93 -17.80
CA LEU A 244 -14.24 4.84 -17.53
C LEU A 244 -14.90 6.22 -17.31
N ASP A 245 -14.15 7.30 -17.40
CA ASP A 245 -14.64 8.66 -17.16
C ASP A 245 -15.26 8.84 -15.75
N VAL A 246 -14.53 8.38 -14.74
CA VAL A 246 -14.99 8.48 -13.34
C VAL A 246 -14.62 9.85 -12.76
N ASP A 247 -15.60 10.53 -12.17
CA ASP A 247 -15.40 11.81 -11.47
C ASP A 247 -15.69 11.75 -9.96
N VAL A 248 -16.29 10.65 -9.48
CA VAL A 248 -16.54 10.41 -8.05
C VAL A 248 -16.04 9.02 -7.65
N ILE A 249 -15.28 8.92 -6.56
CA ILE A 249 -14.86 7.62 -6.02
C ILE A 249 -15.21 7.48 -4.53
N PHE A 250 -15.96 6.43 -4.22
CA PHE A 250 -16.28 6.01 -2.86
C PHE A 250 -15.20 5.10 -2.30
N LYS A 251 -14.80 5.30 -1.03
CA LYS A 251 -13.79 4.49 -0.34
C LYS A 251 -14.24 4.17 1.07
N GLY A 252 -14.14 2.91 1.46
CA GLY A 252 -14.40 2.44 2.82
C GLY A 252 -13.24 2.74 3.78
N LEU A 253 -12.90 4.02 3.96
CA LEU A 253 -11.82 4.47 4.82
C LEU A 253 -12.38 5.01 6.13
N MET A 254 -11.82 4.53 7.27
CA MET A 254 -12.21 4.99 8.60
C MET A 254 -11.07 5.81 9.24
N ALA A 255 -11.42 6.89 9.95
CA ALA A 255 -10.45 7.70 10.69
C ALA A 255 -9.81 6.91 11.83
N SER A 256 -10.53 5.95 12.42
CA SER A 256 -10.05 5.07 13.49
C SER A 256 -8.87 4.17 13.09
N GLU A 257 -8.65 3.94 11.79
CA GLU A 257 -7.63 2.98 11.33
C GLU A 257 -6.20 3.52 11.38
N SER A 258 -5.99 4.83 11.27
CA SER A 258 -4.65 5.42 11.36
C SER A 258 -4.69 6.93 11.56
N ARG A 259 -3.63 7.46 12.21
CA ARG A 259 -3.45 8.91 12.41
C ARG A 259 -3.50 9.70 11.09
N SER A 260 -2.97 9.16 10.00
CA SER A 260 -3.01 9.83 8.69
C SER A 260 -4.44 9.95 8.15
N ARG A 261 -5.30 8.91 8.33
CA ARG A 261 -6.71 8.96 7.91
C ARG A 261 -7.51 9.89 8.80
N GLN A 262 -7.22 9.89 10.09
CA GLN A 262 -7.80 10.82 11.06
C GLN A 262 -7.53 12.28 10.67
N THR A 263 -6.25 12.63 10.43
CA THR A 263 -5.86 13.98 10.02
C THR A 263 -6.53 14.38 8.69
N ASN A 264 -6.63 13.43 7.74
CA ASN A 264 -7.30 13.68 6.46
C ASN A 264 -8.79 14.01 6.68
N PHE A 265 -9.50 13.22 7.48
CA PHE A 265 -10.92 13.47 7.76
C PHE A 265 -11.14 14.79 8.51
N ILE A 266 -10.34 15.08 9.54
CA ILE A 266 -10.42 16.33 10.29
C ILE A 266 -10.24 17.56 9.38
N SER A 267 -9.39 17.46 8.37
CA SER A 267 -9.10 18.58 7.47
C SER A 267 -10.07 18.70 6.30
N ARG A 268 -10.61 17.59 5.78
CA ARG A 268 -11.32 17.54 4.48
C ARG A 268 -12.76 17.06 4.56
N GLY A 269 -13.15 16.38 5.65
CA GLY A 269 -14.49 15.79 5.81
C GLY A 269 -14.74 14.56 4.95
N TYR A 270 -16.02 14.24 4.75
CA TYR A 270 -16.46 13.06 4.00
C TYR A 270 -16.26 13.17 2.49
N LEU A 271 -16.45 14.37 1.93
CA LEU A 271 -16.40 14.66 0.50
C LEU A 271 -15.41 15.80 0.23
N PHE A 272 -14.42 15.52 -0.60
CA PHE A 272 -13.42 16.53 -0.96
C PHE A 272 -12.97 16.41 -2.42
N LYS A 273 -12.46 17.53 -2.95
CA LYS A 273 -12.05 17.66 -4.35
C LYS A 273 -10.57 17.39 -4.55
N SER A 274 -10.23 16.88 -5.73
CA SER A 274 -8.88 16.87 -6.29
C SER A 274 -8.96 17.09 -7.80
N SER A 275 -7.82 17.30 -8.44
CA SER A 275 -7.73 17.42 -9.90
C SER A 275 -7.33 16.07 -10.51
N ARG A 276 -7.84 15.78 -11.70
CA ARG A 276 -7.46 14.62 -12.51
C ARG A 276 -7.33 15.04 -13.98
N PRO A 277 -6.25 14.64 -14.69
CA PRO A 277 -5.99 15.08 -16.06
C PRO A 277 -7.12 14.75 -17.05
N HIS A 278 -7.82 13.63 -16.87
CA HIS A 278 -8.88 13.20 -17.78
C HIS A 278 -10.18 14.03 -17.67
N LEU A 279 -10.34 14.79 -16.58
CA LEU A 279 -11.53 15.64 -16.37
C LEU A 279 -11.28 17.11 -16.75
N GLY A 280 -10.06 17.48 -17.16
CA GLY A 280 -9.73 18.88 -17.43
C GLY A 280 -9.95 19.75 -16.19
N ASP A 281 -10.82 20.75 -16.30
CA ASP A 281 -11.17 21.67 -15.21
C ASP A 281 -12.25 21.14 -14.25
N ASP A 282 -12.94 20.04 -14.61
CA ASP A 282 -13.94 19.44 -13.75
C ASP A 282 -13.29 18.77 -12.53
N PRO A 283 -13.88 18.93 -11.34
CA PRO A 283 -13.31 18.37 -10.13
C PRO A 283 -13.53 16.86 -10.05
N PHE A 284 -12.52 16.15 -9.55
CA PHE A 284 -12.64 14.76 -9.11
C PHE A 284 -12.99 14.72 -7.63
N TYR A 285 -14.02 13.97 -7.25
CA TYR A 285 -14.48 13.89 -5.87
C TYR A 285 -14.07 12.58 -5.20
N HIS A 286 -13.54 12.69 -3.99
CA HIS A 286 -13.32 11.57 -3.08
C HIS A 286 -14.37 11.59 -2.00
N CYS A 287 -15.09 10.48 -1.82
CA CYS A 287 -16.08 10.33 -0.76
C CYS A 287 -15.69 9.15 0.15
N ASN A 288 -15.58 9.45 1.45
CA ASN A 288 -15.26 8.47 2.50
C ASN A 288 -16.42 8.39 3.50
N PRO A 289 -17.54 7.73 3.18
CA PRO A 289 -18.74 7.75 4.01
C PRO A 289 -18.56 7.13 5.39
N LEU A 290 -17.63 6.17 5.53
CA LEU A 290 -17.38 5.45 6.77
C LEU A 290 -16.34 6.14 7.69
N SER A 291 -16.03 7.44 7.46
CA SER A 291 -14.93 8.11 8.16
C SER A 291 -15.04 8.12 9.68
N ILE A 292 -16.25 8.23 10.24
CA ILE A 292 -16.47 8.21 11.69
C ILE A 292 -16.71 6.82 12.27
N TRP A 293 -16.76 5.78 11.42
CA TRP A 293 -16.99 4.41 11.87
C TRP A 293 -15.75 3.81 12.51
N THR A 294 -15.97 2.82 13.37
CA THR A 294 -14.96 1.98 14.00
C THR A 294 -15.01 0.56 13.46
N ASP A 295 -14.05 -0.28 13.83
CA ASP A 295 -14.06 -1.70 13.46
C ASP A 295 -15.29 -2.42 14.05
N ASP A 296 -15.70 -2.05 15.27
CA ASP A 296 -16.86 -2.62 15.95
C ASP A 296 -18.17 -2.24 15.22
N ASP A 297 -18.30 -1.02 14.72
CA ASP A 297 -19.47 -0.61 13.90
C ASP A 297 -19.57 -1.41 12.60
N ILE A 298 -18.43 -1.70 11.96
CA ILE A 298 -18.40 -2.54 10.76
C ILE A 298 -18.94 -3.93 11.06
N TRP A 299 -18.49 -4.54 12.17
CA TRP A 299 -18.97 -5.86 12.57
C TRP A 299 -20.44 -5.84 13.04
N GLU A 300 -20.85 -4.81 13.77
CA GLU A 300 -22.24 -4.63 14.14
C GLU A 300 -23.14 -4.53 12.90
N TYR A 301 -22.72 -3.74 11.90
CA TYR A 301 -23.46 -3.63 10.63
C TYR A 301 -23.53 -4.96 9.88
N ILE A 302 -22.42 -5.69 9.79
CA ILE A 302 -22.35 -7.01 9.16
C ILE A 302 -23.35 -7.96 9.79
N HIS A 303 -23.37 -8.05 11.11
CA HIS A 303 -24.28 -8.95 11.83
C HIS A 303 -25.73 -8.50 11.73
N ARG A 304 -26.00 -7.19 11.88
CA ARG A 304 -27.36 -6.62 11.86
C ARG A 304 -28.05 -6.82 10.51
N TYR A 305 -27.29 -6.68 9.41
CA TYR A 305 -27.83 -6.75 8.05
C TYR A 305 -27.43 -8.03 7.30
N ASN A 306 -26.81 -8.98 7.97
CA ASN A 306 -26.34 -10.24 7.41
C ASN A 306 -25.50 -10.04 6.12
N VAL A 307 -24.54 -9.10 6.18
CA VAL A 307 -23.67 -8.77 5.05
C VAL A 307 -22.61 -9.86 4.91
N PRO A 308 -22.41 -10.42 3.70
CA PRO A 308 -21.35 -11.40 3.50
C PRO A 308 -19.96 -10.76 3.65
N TYR A 309 -18.99 -11.56 4.10
CA TYR A 309 -17.57 -11.18 4.21
C TYR A 309 -16.67 -12.34 3.82
N ALA A 310 -15.39 -12.08 3.56
CA ALA A 310 -14.43 -13.09 3.17
C ALA A 310 -14.08 -14.02 4.32
N ASP A 311 -13.96 -15.32 4.05
CA ASP A 311 -13.59 -16.37 5.02
C ASP A 311 -12.27 -16.07 5.75
N LEU A 312 -11.42 -15.22 5.17
CA LEU A 312 -10.20 -14.73 5.79
C LEU A 312 -10.41 -14.20 7.21
N TYR A 313 -11.52 -13.53 7.48
CA TYR A 313 -11.79 -12.92 8.79
C TYR A 313 -12.19 -13.92 9.87
N ASP A 314 -12.54 -15.15 9.48
CA ASP A 314 -12.78 -16.27 10.40
C ASP A 314 -11.50 -17.04 10.72
N MET A 315 -10.44 -16.82 9.94
CA MET A 315 -9.13 -17.39 10.20
C MET A 315 -8.48 -16.73 11.41
N GLY A 316 -7.82 -17.55 12.21
CA GLY A 316 -7.14 -17.08 13.40
C GLY A 316 -6.04 -18.06 13.81
N TRP A 317 -5.30 -17.68 14.83
CA TRP A 317 -4.31 -18.54 15.46
C TRP A 317 -4.26 -18.29 16.96
N THR A 318 -3.90 -19.31 17.71
CA THR A 318 -3.63 -19.18 19.14
C THR A 318 -2.12 -19.05 19.34
N ASP A 319 -1.70 -18.05 20.10
CA ASP A 319 -0.29 -17.85 20.41
C ASP A 319 0.16 -18.80 21.55
N ASN A 320 1.46 -18.77 21.85
CA ASN A 320 2.03 -19.62 22.90
C ASN A 320 1.55 -19.27 24.33
N CYS A 321 0.85 -18.15 24.47
CA CYS A 321 0.23 -17.72 25.72
C CYS A 321 -1.27 -18.10 25.79
N GLY A 322 -1.78 -18.86 24.80
CA GLY A 322 -3.18 -19.26 24.74
C GLY A 322 -4.13 -18.16 24.24
N VAL A 323 -3.61 -17.01 23.76
CA VAL A 323 -4.44 -15.92 23.25
C VAL A 323 -4.81 -16.20 21.79
N CYS A 324 -6.11 -16.18 21.51
CA CYS A 324 -6.62 -16.31 20.15
C CYS A 324 -6.58 -14.97 19.41
N HIS A 325 -5.91 -14.96 18.27
CA HIS A 325 -5.80 -13.82 17.36
C HIS A 325 -6.59 -14.09 16.10
N LYS A 326 -7.40 -13.12 15.68
CA LYS A 326 -8.11 -13.15 14.40
C LYS A 326 -7.50 -12.15 13.41
N ILE A 327 -7.68 -12.44 12.13
CA ILE A 327 -7.30 -11.51 11.06
C ILE A 327 -8.25 -10.31 11.06
N LYS A 328 -7.72 -9.12 11.28
CA LYS A 328 -8.52 -7.89 11.36
C LYS A 328 -8.61 -7.14 10.04
N ARG A 329 -7.64 -7.35 9.15
CA ARG A 329 -7.53 -6.61 7.89
C ARG A 329 -7.09 -7.51 6.76
N ASN A 330 -7.68 -7.32 5.60
CA ASN A 330 -7.12 -7.79 4.35
C ASN A 330 -6.05 -6.81 3.84
N GLY A 331 -5.15 -7.31 3.02
CA GLY A 331 -4.09 -6.52 2.40
C GLY A 331 -3.24 -7.41 1.50
N CYS A 332 -2.16 -6.85 0.95
CA CYS A 332 -1.20 -7.66 0.20
C CYS A 332 -0.43 -8.57 1.15
N MET A 333 -0.38 -9.88 0.91
CA MET A 333 0.34 -10.85 1.74
C MET A 333 1.83 -10.49 1.91
N GLY A 334 2.46 -9.95 0.87
CA GLY A 334 3.86 -9.52 0.90
C GLY A 334 4.11 -8.14 1.52
N CYS A 335 3.15 -7.53 2.22
CA CYS A 335 3.32 -6.20 2.80
C CYS A 335 3.90 -6.26 4.21
N GLY A 336 5.15 -5.87 4.38
CA GLY A 336 5.83 -5.77 5.69
C GLY A 336 5.87 -4.37 6.28
N THR A 337 4.98 -3.45 5.85
CA THR A 337 4.99 -2.06 6.34
C THR A 337 4.62 -1.91 7.82
N ASP A 338 4.08 -2.95 8.41
CA ASP A 338 3.66 -3.04 9.81
C ASP A 338 4.53 -4.01 10.64
N LEU A 339 5.69 -4.42 10.13
CA LEU A 339 6.61 -5.36 10.79
C LEU A 339 6.93 -4.97 12.24
N LEU A 340 6.95 -3.67 12.53
CA LEU A 340 7.27 -3.13 13.85
C LEU A 340 6.07 -3.08 14.81
N TYR A 341 4.86 -3.39 14.32
CA TYR A 341 3.66 -3.34 15.15
C TYR A 341 3.33 -4.68 15.79
N LYS A 342 2.68 -4.63 16.94
CA LYS A 342 2.32 -5.81 17.75
C LYS A 342 1.56 -6.91 17.00
N ASN A 343 0.70 -6.52 16.07
CA ASN A 343 -0.10 -7.42 15.24
C ASN A 343 0.40 -7.34 13.79
N ASN A 344 1.71 -7.52 13.60
CA ASN A 344 2.27 -7.40 12.27
C ASN A 344 1.76 -8.50 11.33
N HIS A 345 1.60 -8.09 10.10
CA HIS A 345 1.05 -8.89 9.04
C HIS A 345 1.89 -10.15 8.73
N MET A 346 3.22 -10.03 8.78
CA MET A 346 4.12 -11.13 8.48
C MET A 346 4.03 -12.27 9.50
N ALA A 347 3.87 -11.95 10.79
CA ALA A 347 3.65 -12.95 11.84
C ALA A 347 2.34 -13.71 11.64
N MET A 348 1.31 -13.02 11.19
CA MET A 348 0.02 -13.58 10.83
C MET A 348 0.14 -14.48 9.59
N LEU A 349 0.75 -13.99 8.53
CA LEU A 349 0.92 -14.71 7.26
C LEU A 349 1.65 -16.05 7.45
N ARG A 350 2.71 -16.07 8.26
CA ARG A 350 3.44 -17.31 8.56
C ARG A 350 2.55 -18.41 9.12
N ARG A 351 1.55 -18.04 9.93
CA ARG A 351 0.66 -19.01 10.60
C ARG A 351 -0.53 -19.41 9.77
N THR A 352 -1.08 -18.47 9.02
CA THR A 352 -2.30 -18.70 8.24
C THR A 352 -2.00 -19.18 6.82
N HIS A 353 -0.91 -18.67 6.21
CA HIS A 353 -0.52 -18.96 4.82
C HIS A 353 0.98 -19.26 4.72
N PRO A 354 1.46 -20.39 5.31
CA PRO A 354 2.89 -20.69 5.39
C PRO A 354 3.57 -20.83 4.01
N LYS A 355 2.87 -21.34 3.00
CA LYS A 355 3.40 -21.46 1.63
C LYS A 355 3.72 -20.06 1.05
N ALA A 356 2.79 -19.12 1.14
CA ALA A 356 2.99 -17.73 0.67
C ALA A 356 4.12 -17.06 1.46
N TRP A 357 4.13 -17.18 2.78
CA TRP A 357 5.19 -16.64 3.62
C TRP A 357 6.56 -17.17 3.21
N ASN A 358 6.71 -18.48 3.00
CA ASN A 358 7.94 -19.10 2.54
C ASN A 358 8.38 -18.56 1.17
N ALA A 359 7.45 -18.35 0.23
CA ALA A 359 7.76 -17.78 -1.07
C ALA A 359 8.35 -16.38 -0.95
N PHE A 360 7.77 -15.49 -0.13
CA PHE A 360 8.31 -14.14 0.11
C PHE A 360 9.71 -14.21 0.72
N MET A 361 9.91 -15.07 1.72
CA MET A 361 11.19 -15.20 2.41
C MET A 361 12.28 -15.75 1.49
N LYS A 362 12.01 -16.82 0.74
CA LYS A 362 12.97 -17.45 -0.20
C LYS A 362 13.34 -16.51 -1.36
N LYS A 363 12.43 -15.65 -1.83
CA LYS A 363 12.69 -14.72 -2.96
C LYS A 363 13.43 -13.44 -2.57
N GLY A 364 13.95 -13.34 -1.35
CA GLY A 364 14.88 -12.29 -0.93
C GLY A 364 14.37 -11.34 0.15
N MET A 365 13.09 -11.41 0.55
CA MET A 365 12.59 -10.56 1.65
C MET A 365 13.34 -10.86 2.97
N ALA A 366 13.66 -12.13 3.25
CA ALA A 366 14.41 -12.52 4.43
C ALA A 366 15.80 -11.87 4.48
N ASP A 367 16.49 -11.75 3.35
CA ASP A 367 17.83 -11.15 3.29
C ASP A 367 17.78 -9.66 3.62
N GLU A 368 16.78 -8.95 3.12
CA GLU A 368 16.60 -7.53 3.44
C GLU A 368 16.25 -7.32 4.92
N ILE A 369 15.43 -8.20 5.51
CA ILE A 369 15.13 -8.18 6.94
C ILE A 369 16.39 -8.47 7.76
N ARG A 370 17.21 -9.46 7.38
CA ARG A 370 18.49 -9.78 8.04
C ARG A 370 19.47 -8.59 8.00
N LYS A 371 19.57 -7.90 6.86
CA LYS A 371 20.41 -6.70 6.74
C LYS A 371 19.98 -5.60 7.73
N LEU A 372 18.68 -5.39 7.89
CA LEU A 372 18.13 -4.46 8.87
C LEU A 372 18.51 -4.83 10.32
N GLN A 373 18.56 -6.13 10.63
CA GLN A 373 18.88 -6.62 11.97
C GLN A 373 20.37 -6.66 12.27
N THR A 374 21.20 -7.03 11.29
CA THR A 374 22.67 -7.16 11.48
C THR A 374 23.29 -5.83 11.90
N LYS A 375 22.77 -4.71 11.41
CA LYS A 375 23.27 -3.39 11.78
C LYS A 375 22.98 -2.99 13.24
N LYS A 376 21.97 -3.60 13.87
CA LYS A 376 21.72 -3.44 15.30
C LYS A 376 22.85 -4.01 16.17
N ARG A 377 23.49 -5.10 15.75
CA ARG A 377 24.53 -5.79 16.53
C ARG A 377 25.86 -5.03 16.59
N ASN A 378 26.12 -4.11 15.70
CA ASN A 378 27.39 -3.40 15.59
C ASN A 378 27.41 -2.04 16.31
N GLY A 379 26.49 -1.78 17.26
CA GLY A 379 26.46 -0.54 18.05
C GLY A 379 25.98 0.70 17.28
N GLN A 380 25.56 0.54 16.03
CA GLN A 380 24.88 1.58 15.27
C GLN A 380 23.42 1.66 15.71
N LEU A 381 22.86 2.89 15.71
CA LEU A 381 21.44 3.12 15.94
C LEU A 381 20.61 2.19 15.03
N SER A 382 19.77 1.37 15.63
CA SER A 382 18.87 0.50 14.90
C SER A 382 17.72 1.32 14.35
N LEU A 383 17.19 0.92 13.18
CA LEU A 383 15.94 1.47 12.68
C LEU A 383 14.80 1.35 13.73
N PHE A 384 14.91 0.39 14.61
CA PHE A 384 13.98 0.14 15.72
C PHE A 384 14.16 1.17 16.85
N ASP A 385 15.36 1.76 17.03
CA ASP A 385 15.62 2.75 18.07
C ASP A 385 14.98 4.13 17.76
N VAL A 386 14.61 4.40 16.50
CA VAL A 386 13.87 5.62 16.12
C VAL A 386 12.45 5.63 16.66
N TYR A 387 11.84 4.47 16.76
CA TYR A 387 10.50 4.35 17.33
C TYR A 387 10.53 4.34 18.86
N ASP A 388 11.69 4.07 19.47
CA ASP A 388 11.88 4.02 20.93
C ASP A 388 11.83 5.41 21.60
N THR A 389 11.79 6.47 20.81
CA THR A 389 11.62 7.84 21.35
C THR A 389 10.15 8.25 21.52
N THR A 390 9.21 7.38 21.19
CA THR A 390 7.80 7.54 21.54
C THR A 390 7.44 6.46 22.56
N ASP A 391 6.98 6.86 23.73
CA ASP A 391 6.59 6.03 24.88
C ASP A 391 5.68 4.83 24.58
N THR A 392 5.16 4.79 23.37
CA THR A 392 4.31 3.71 22.82
C THR A 392 5.06 2.41 22.47
N LEU A 393 6.39 2.45 22.37
CA LEU A 393 7.18 1.25 22.04
C LEU A 393 7.66 0.48 23.26
N LEU A 394 7.74 1.11 24.42
CA LEU A 394 8.07 0.45 25.69
C LEU A 394 6.96 -0.52 26.16
N GLU A 395 5.74 -0.35 25.69
CA GLU A 395 4.67 -1.34 25.88
C GLU A 395 4.73 -2.52 24.91
N ILE A 396 5.59 -2.46 23.90
CA ILE A 396 5.87 -3.61 23.04
C ILE A 396 6.71 -4.58 23.87
N ARG A 397 6.03 -5.55 24.48
CA ARG A 397 6.67 -6.60 25.28
C ARG A 397 7.83 -7.22 24.50
N PRO A 398 8.94 -7.59 25.16
CA PRO A 398 10.13 -8.21 24.56
C PRO A 398 9.83 -9.34 23.57
N CYS A 399 8.70 -10.02 23.74
CA CYS A 399 8.26 -11.09 22.85
C CYS A 399 7.98 -10.67 21.38
N ILE A 400 7.92 -9.36 21.03
CA ILE A 400 7.79 -8.95 19.64
C ILE A 400 9.16 -8.92 18.95
N PHE A 401 10.16 -8.37 19.60
CA PHE A 401 11.53 -8.42 19.10
C PHE A 401 12.04 -9.88 19.04
N ASP A 402 11.76 -10.67 20.07
CA ASP A 402 11.94 -12.12 20.03
C ASP A 402 11.16 -12.80 18.90
N ARG A 403 10.00 -12.25 18.51
CA ARG A 403 9.20 -12.78 17.41
C ARG A 403 9.70 -12.32 16.05
N ILE A 404 10.20 -11.09 15.93
CA ILE A 404 10.87 -10.62 14.71
C ILE A 404 12.18 -11.38 14.55
N ASP A 405 12.97 -11.55 15.60
CA ASP A 405 14.17 -12.36 15.58
C ASP A 405 13.86 -13.83 15.26
N LYS A 406 12.76 -14.39 15.77
CA LYS A 406 12.27 -15.73 15.42
C LYS A 406 11.60 -15.83 14.06
N LEU A 407 11.03 -14.74 13.55
CA LEU A 407 10.53 -14.66 12.18
C LEU A 407 11.66 -14.59 11.15
N VAL A 408 12.78 -13.99 11.54
CA VAL A 408 13.97 -13.80 10.70
C VAL A 408 15.01 -14.90 10.91
N LEU A 409 15.14 -15.43 12.11
CA LEU A 409 15.76 -16.73 12.34
C LEU A 409 14.78 -17.79 11.79
N ILE A 410 14.58 -17.75 10.50
CA ILE A 410 14.16 -18.91 9.77
C ILE A 410 15.31 -19.85 9.94
N ASP A 411 15.15 -20.68 10.88
CA ASP A 411 15.87 -21.90 11.00
C ASP A 411 15.89 -22.55 9.61
N ASP A 412 17.07 -22.87 9.12
CA ASP A 412 17.24 -23.61 7.87
C ASP A 412 16.50 -24.97 7.90
N THR A 413 15.94 -25.36 9.05
CA THR A 413 15.09 -26.53 9.26
C THR A 413 13.70 -26.44 8.63
N LEU A 414 13.22 -25.27 8.15
CA LEU A 414 11.99 -25.16 7.39
C LEU A 414 12.14 -25.43 5.89
N THR A 415 13.32 -25.86 5.45
CA THR A 415 13.61 -26.24 4.07
C THR A 415 12.97 -27.55 3.62
N GLY A 416 12.20 -28.24 4.47
CA GLY A 416 11.56 -29.51 4.19
C GLY A 416 10.16 -29.47 3.57
N ILE A 417 9.62 -28.30 3.23
CA ILE A 417 8.33 -28.21 2.52
C ILE A 417 8.63 -27.83 1.06
N GLU A 418 8.83 -28.87 0.26
CA GLU A 418 9.15 -28.80 -1.18
C GLU A 418 7.93 -28.58 -2.08
N GLU A 419 6.98 -27.73 -1.73
CA GLU A 419 5.97 -27.30 -2.69
C GLU A 419 6.15 -25.80 -2.96
N GLU A 420 6.59 -25.46 -4.16
CA GLU A 420 6.67 -24.08 -4.64
C GLU A 420 5.26 -23.49 -4.69
N TYR A 421 5.05 -22.42 -3.93
CA TYR A 421 3.89 -21.55 -4.13
C TYR A 421 4.17 -20.71 -5.37
N ASP A 422 3.46 -20.98 -6.44
CA ASP A 422 3.42 -20.17 -7.66
C ASP A 422 2.14 -19.31 -7.61
N PRO A 423 2.25 -18.01 -7.38
CA PRO A 423 1.09 -17.13 -7.37
C PRO A 423 0.45 -16.98 -8.76
N ASP A 424 1.17 -17.34 -9.84
CA ASP A 424 0.69 -17.25 -11.22
C ASP A 424 0.05 -18.59 -11.68
N ALA A 425 0.25 -19.69 -10.93
CA ALA A 425 -0.30 -21.00 -11.27
C ALA A 425 -1.84 -21.11 -11.11
N ASP A 426 -2.45 -20.22 -10.32
CA ASP A 426 -3.91 -20.17 -10.14
C ASP A 426 -4.65 -19.42 -11.26
N GLU A 427 -3.95 -18.80 -12.23
CA GLU A 427 -4.60 -18.09 -13.35
C GLU A 427 -5.04 -19.04 -14.50
N GLY A 428 -4.69 -20.34 -14.45
CA GLY A 428 -4.95 -21.32 -15.50
C GLY A 428 -6.20 -22.18 -15.33
N GLY A 429 -6.96 -22.02 -14.27
CA GLY A 429 -8.20 -22.76 -14.05
C GLY A 429 -9.37 -22.22 -14.87
N GLU A 430 -9.49 -22.64 -16.14
CA GLU A 430 -10.75 -22.52 -16.88
C GLU A 430 -11.85 -23.23 -16.09
N ILE A 431 -12.77 -22.45 -15.57
CA ILE A 431 -14.03 -22.98 -15.05
C ILE A 431 -14.93 -23.21 -16.25
N SER A 432 -15.01 -24.48 -16.66
CA SER A 432 -16.06 -24.98 -17.53
C SER A 432 -17.45 -24.85 -16.88
#